data_c091acd6e05bfe70db21bbc305b3f9e2
#
_entry.id   c091acd6e05bfe70db21bbc305b3f9e2
#
_cell.length_a   1.000
_cell.length_b   1.000
_cell.length_c   1.000
_cell.angle_alpha   90.00
_cell.angle_beta   90.00
_cell.angle_gamma   90.00
#
_symmetry.space_group_name_H-M   'P 1'
#
loop_
_entity.id
_entity.type
_entity.pdbx_description
1 polymer ?
#
loop_
_entity_poly.entity_id
_entity_poly.type
_entity_poly.pdbx_seq_one_letter_code
_entity_poly.pdbx_strand_id
1 'polypeptide(L)'
;MIALVDCNNFYASCERVFRPHLENKPVAVLSNNDGCVIARSNESKALGLKMGEPIFKKRELVRRHNIHLFSSNFALYGDISKRVFDIVSKNIPAYEIYSIDEAFLDFRGIKDPYAFAVHLRRKVKQWTGIPISIGISYTKTLSKVAGYLAKKSPEGVCYLQDKKHISDILGRLPVDEIWGVGMRYAIKLKKYGIHTAKNLLECDETWIRKMMNVVGLRMVRELKCIPHFSLEEGRSMKKSICTSRSFSVEISDYTRMSEYISMFASRCSEKLRGEAACARSISVFMYTNRFKPKARQYSGYFSMDFHTAASDTITITKLAIECLKKIYRSGYSYKKAGVTLSGIIPRNQVQLSLFDSADRKKADTLMQTLDKINGNMGRDILKLSSSGINNKWKIGKERLSPCYTTRWSDILSVRV
;
A
#
# COMPACT_ATOMS: atom_id res chain seq x y z
N MET A 1 -22.85 14.26 1.18
CA MET A 1 -22.94 13.05 0.35
C MET A 1 -21.53 12.70 -0.09
N ILE A 2 -21.09 11.46 0.11
CA ILE A 2 -19.77 10.97 -0.25
C ILE A 2 -19.93 9.78 -1.19
N ALA A 3 -19.12 9.72 -2.25
CA ALA A 3 -19.00 8.53 -3.09
C ALA A 3 -17.63 7.90 -2.93
N LEU A 4 -17.57 6.57 -2.95
CA LEU A 4 -16.34 5.80 -3.07
C LEU A 4 -16.21 5.26 -4.49
N VAL A 5 -15.13 5.58 -5.17
CA VAL A 5 -14.69 4.92 -6.40
C VAL A 5 -13.68 3.84 -6.04
N ASP A 6 -13.86 2.63 -6.57
CA ASP A 6 -12.98 1.48 -6.34
C ASP A 6 -12.71 0.76 -7.67
N CYS A 7 -11.45 0.58 -8.03
CA CYS A 7 -11.05 -0.11 -9.24
C CYS A 7 -11.15 -1.63 -9.05
N ASN A 8 -12.04 -2.27 -9.77
CA ASN A 8 -12.34 -3.70 -9.60
C ASN A 8 -11.13 -4.58 -9.93
N ASN A 9 -10.69 -5.40 -8.95
CA ASN A 9 -9.56 -6.34 -9.11
C ASN A 9 -8.31 -5.65 -9.68
N PHE A 10 -8.01 -4.45 -9.25
CA PHE A 10 -7.18 -3.45 -9.90
C PHE A 10 -5.93 -4.01 -10.61
N TYR A 11 -5.00 -4.68 -9.90
CA TYR A 11 -3.77 -5.18 -10.52
C TYR A 11 -4.04 -6.24 -11.61
N ALA A 12 -5.02 -7.11 -11.40
CA ALA A 12 -5.41 -8.10 -12.41
C ALA A 12 -6.04 -7.41 -13.64
N SER A 13 -6.82 -6.36 -13.40
CA SER A 13 -7.40 -5.55 -14.48
C SER A 13 -6.32 -4.79 -15.26
N CYS A 14 -5.30 -4.24 -14.61
CA CYS A 14 -4.16 -3.61 -15.27
C CYS A 14 -3.42 -4.58 -16.23
N GLU A 15 -3.25 -5.84 -15.82
CA GLU A 15 -2.62 -6.85 -16.70
C GLU A 15 -3.51 -7.21 -17.91
N ARG A 16 -4.83 -7.21 -17.75
CA ARG A 16 -5.79 -7.50 -18.83
C ARG A 16 -5.85 -6.40 -19.88
N VAL A 17 -5.74 -5.11 -19.49
CA VAL A 17 -5.76 -3.98 -20.44
C VAL A 17 -4.83 -4.19 -21.61
N PHE A 18 -3.63 -4.72 -21.37
CA PHE A 18 -2.61 -4.97 -22.39
C PHE A 18 -2.62 -6.41 -22.94
N ARG A 19 -3.55 -7.23 -22.47
CA ARG A 19 -3.71 -8.64 -22.87
C ARG A 19 -5.20 -9.01 -22.98
N PRO A 20 -5.91 -8.51 -24.01
CA PRO A 20 -7.36 -8.75 -24.17
C PRO A 20 -7.73 -10.24 -24.20
N HIS A 21 -6.83 -11.12 -24.66
CA HIS A 21 -7.04 -12.58 -24.66
C HIS A 21 -7.17 -13.19 -23.23
N LEU A 22 -6.88 -12.41 -22.18
CA LEU A 22 -7.09 -12.81 -20.78
C LEU A 22 -8.46 -12.35 -20.23
N GLU A 23 -9.30 -11.72 -21.05
CA GLU A 23 -10.67 -11.40 -20.63
C GLU A 23 -11.41 -12.70 -20.28
N ASN A 24 -12.15 -12.67 -19.18
CA ASN A 24 -12.86 -13.83 -18.61
C ASN A 24 -11.98 -15.05 -18.25
N LYS A 25 -10.64 -14.91 -18.23
CA LYS A 25 -9.74 -15.98 -17.77
C LYS A 25 -9.26 -15.71 -16.34
N PRO A 26 -8.94 -16.77 -15.56
CA PRO A 26 -8.45 -16.60 -14.20
C PRO A 26 -7.04 -15.97 -14.21
N VAL A 27 -6.93 -14.81 -13.56
CA VAL A 27 -5.68 -14.03 -13.40
C VAL A 27 -5.40 -13.81 -11.94
N ALA A 28 -4.15 -13.92 -11.52
CA ALA A 28 -3.68 -13.55 -10.20
C ALA A 28 -2.33 -12.83 -10.26
N VAL A 29 -2.16 -11.83 -9.39
CA VAL A 29 -0.92 -11.07 -9.24
C VAL A 29 -0.28 -11.41 -7.91
N LEU A 30 1.03 -11.62 -7.93
CA LEU A 30 1.82 -12.07 -6.80
C LEU A 30 2.58 -10.91 -6.15
N SER A 31 2.84 -11.05 -4.86
CA SER A 31 3.68 -10.12 -4.08
C SER A 31 5.13 -10.18 -4.52
N ASN A 32 5.98 -9.32 -3.96
CA ASN A 32 7.43 -9.39 -4.15
C ASN A 32 7.95 -10.81 -3.87
N ASN A 33 8.93 -11.24 -4.68
CA ASN A 33 9.47 -12.60 -4.71
C ASN A 33 8.43 -13.68 -5.09
N ASP A 34 7.39 -13.30 -5.81
CA ASP A 34 6.31 -14.19 -6.27
C ASP A 34 5.74 -15.10 -5.17
N GLY A 35 5.67 -14.56 -3.94
CA GLY A 35 5.38 -15.34 -2.75
C GLY A 35 3.89 -15.61 -2.51
N CYS A 36 3.09 -14.55 -2.43
CA CYS A 36 1.69 -14.63 -2.04
C CYS A 36 0.79 -13.89 -3.04
N VAL A 37 -0.47 -14.29 -3.11
CA VAL A 37 -1.48 -13.63 -3.95
C VAL A 37 -1.84 -12.27 -3.35
N ILE A 38 -1.71 -11.18 -4.13
CA ILE A 38 -2.06 -9.80 -3.72
C ILE A 38 -3.19 -9.19 -4.54
N ALA A 39 -3.51 -9.76 -5.70
CA ALA A 39 -4.71 -9.45 -6.46
C ALA A 39 -5.16 -10.67 -7.26
N ARG A 40 -6.44 -10.72 -7.57
CA ARG A 40 -7.04 -11.84 -8.30
C ARG A 40 -8.30 -11.39 -9.02
N SER A 41 -8.51 -11.92 -10.21
CA SER A 41 -9.73 -11.72 -10.98
C SER A 41 -10.94 -12.45 -10.35
N ASN A 42 -12.15 -12.14 -10.79
CA ASN A 42 -13.36 -12.81 -10.28
C ASN A 42 -13.36 -14.30 -10.56
N GLU A 43 -12.84 -14.72 -11.72
CA GLU A 43 -12.70 -16.12 -12.09
C GLU A 43 -11.74 -16.84 -11.13
N SER A 44 -10.61 -16.22 -10.79
CA SER A 44 -9.69 -16.79 -9.78
C SER A 44 -10.30 -16.85 -8.38
N LYS A 45 -11.18 -15.90 -8.01
CA LYS A 45 -11.93 -15.95 -6.76
C LYS A 45 -12.93 -17.10 -6.75
N ALA A 46 -13.66 -17.31 -7.86
CA ALA A 46 -14.62 -18.40 -8.01
C ALA A 46 -13.96 -19.79 -7.90
N LEU A 47 -12.70 -19.92 -8.35
CA LEU A 47 -11.89 -21.13 -8.19
C LEU A 47 -11.34 -21.33 -6.76
N GLY A 48 -11.70 -20.46 -5.80
CA GLY A 48 -11.30 -20.58 -4.40
C GLY A 48 -9.89 -20.08 -4.06
N LEU A 49 -9.22 -19.36 -4.97
CA LEU A 49 -7.93 -18.71 -4.67
C LEU A 49 -8.16 -17.55 -3.70
N LYS A 50 -7.53 -17.56 -2.51
CA LYS A 50 -7.72 -16.54 -1.47
C LYS A 50 -6.62 -15.47 -1.49
N MET A 51 -6.95 -14.26 -1.03
CA MET A 51 -5.99 -13.18 -0.82
C MET A 51 -4.97 -13.55 0.26
N GLY A 52 -3.68 -13.22 0.04
CA GLY A 52 -2.62 -13.51 0.98
C GLY A 52 -2.13 -14.97 0.98
N GLU A 53 -2.77 -15.87 0.24
CA GLU A 53 -2.32 -17.27 0.15
C GLU A 53 -0.94 -17.38 -0.49
N PRO A 54 -0.03 -18.18 0.09
CA PRO A 54 1.24 -18.52 -0.54
C PRO A 54 1.01 -19.36 -1.81
N ILE A 55 1.50 -18.86 -2.96
CA ILE A 55 1.22 -19.50 -4.26
C ILE A 55 1.78 -20.92 -4.36
N PHE A 56 2.89 -21.21 -3.66
CA PHE A 56 3.49 -22.55 -3.68
C PHE A 56 2.54 -23.63 -3.10
N LYS A 57 1.59 -23.25 -2.22
CA LYS A 57 0.55 -24.16 -1.69
C LYS A 57 -0.59 -24.40 -2.67
N LYS A 58 -0.67 -23.62 -3.75
CA LYS A 58 -1.77 -23.65 -4.74
C LYS A 58 -1.30 -24.06 -6.14
N ARG A 59 -0.09 -24.61 -6.27
CA ARG A 59 0.49 -24.99 -7.58
C ARG A 59 -0.43 -25.91 -8.38
N GLU A 60 -1.06 -26.87 -7.73
CA GLU A 60 -1.99 -27.81 -8.37
C GLU A 60 -3.24 -27.09 -8.91
N LEU A 61 -3.87 -26.23 -8.07
CA LEU A 61 -5.00 -25.41 -8.49
C LEU A 61 -4.65 -24.52 -9.68
N VAL A 62 -3.49 -23.87 -9.64
CA VAL A 62 -2.99 -23.02 -10.73
C VAL A 62 -2.84 -23.80 -12.02
N ARG A 63 -2.22 -25.00 -11.96
CA ARG A 63 -2.01 -25.85 -13.14
C ARG A 63 -3.33 -26.41 -13.68
N ARG A 64 -4.20 -26.94 -12.80
CA ARG A 64 -5.48 -27.55 -13.18
C ARG A 64 -6.42 -26.57 -13.90
N HIS A 65 -6.45 -25.31 -13.44
CA HIS A 65 -7.36 -24.30 -13.99
C HIS A 65 -6.66 -23.26 -14.86
N ASN A 66 -5.41 -23.48 -15.23
CA ASN A 66 -4.61 -22.58 -16.05
C ASN A 66 -4.67 -21.12 -15.58
N ILE A 67 -4.48 -20.90 -14.27
CA ILE A 67 -4.50 -19.55 -13.69
C ILE A 67 -3.26 -18.77 -14.14
N HIS A 68 -3.47 -17.66 -14.85
CA HIS A 68 -2.39 -16.79 -15.31
C HIS A 68 -1.80 -15.99 -14.16
N LEU A 69 -0.52 -16.24 -13.84
CA LEU A 69 0.20 -15.59 -12.75
C LEU A 69 1.09 -14.48 -13.26
N PHE A 70 1.07 -13.34 -12.57
CA PHE A 70 1.95 -12.19 -12.83
C PHE A 70 2.71 -11.80 -11.57
N SER A 71 3.98 -11.42 -11.72
CA SER A 71 4.69 -10.69 -10.68
C SER A 71 4.17 -9.25 -10.58
N SER A 72 4.20 -8.66 -9.39
CA SER A 72 3.73 -7.28 -9.19
C SER A 72 4.53 -6.26 -10.01
N ASN A 73 3.85 -5.55 -10.92
CA ASN A 73 4.39 -4.46 -11.73
C ASN A 73 3.91 -3.10 -11.21
N PHE A 74 4.47 -2.67 -10.05
CA PHE A 74 4.02 -1.44 -9.40
C PHE A 74 4.24 -0.17 -10.23
N ALA A 75 5.18 -0.17 -11.19
CA ALA A 75 5.37 0.96 -12.11
C ALA A 75 4.16 1.11 -13.03
N LEU A 76 3.73 0.02 -13.65
CA LEU A 76 2.53 -0.02 -14.49
C LEU A 76 1.27 0.34 -13.68
N TYR A 77 1.09 -0.29 -12.51
CA TYR A 77 -0.12 -0.08 -11.71
C TYR A 77 -0.22 1.36 -11.18
N GLY A 78 0.93 1.96 -10.81
CA GLY A 78 0.98 3.36 -10.37
C GLY A 78 0.60 4.35 -11.47
N ASP A 79 1.04 4.11 -12.71
CA ASP A 79 0.70 4.95 -13.85
C ASP A 79 -0.78 4.81 -14.24
N ILE A 80 -1.30 3.59 -14.29
CA ILE A 80 -2.72 3.35 -14.56
C ILE A 80 -3.62 3.97 -13.47
N SER A 81 -3.24 3.83 -12.20
CA SER A 81 -3.93 4.48 -11.08
C SER A 81 -4.01 6.00 -11.28
N LYS A 82 -2.87 6.62 -11.63
CA LYS A 82 -2.84 8.05 -11.91
C LYS A 82 -3.78 8.42 -13.04
N ARG A 83 -3.80 7.69 -14.16
CA ARG A 83 -4.71 7.95 -15.29
C ARG A 83 -6.18 7.85 -14.89
N VAL A 84 -6.55 6.85 -14.09
CA VAL A 84 -7.92 6.70 -13.57
C VAL A 84 -8.29 7.92 -12.73
N PHE A 85 -7.45 8.29 -11.75
CA PHE A 85 -7.77 9.41 -10.85
C PHE A 85 -7.61 10.79 -11.50
N ASP A 86 -6.80 10.94 -12.55
CA ASP A 86 -6.79 12.14 -13.38
C ASP A 86 -8.13 12.36 -14.12
N ILE A 87 -8.80 11.27 -14.54
CA ILE A 87 -10.16 11.37 -15.10
C ILE A 87 -11.16 11.74 -14.01
N VAL A 88 -11.08 11.10 -12.84
CA VAL A 88 -11.97 11.39 -11.72
C VAL A 88 -11.84 12.84 -11.28
N SER A 89 -10.63 13.34 -11.08
CA SER A 89 -10.35 14.72 -10.62
C SER A 89 -10.87 15.80 -11.57
N LYS A 90 -10.87 15.53 -12.89
CA LYS A 90 -11.42 16.46 -13.88
C LYS A 90 -12.95 16.59 -13.87
N ASN A 91 -13.64 15.67 -13.21
CA ASN A 91 -15.10 15.64 -13.13
C ASN A 91 -15.64 16.00 -11.75
N ILE A 92 -14.79 16.05 -10.72
CA ILE A 92 -15.16 16.33 -9.32
C ILE A 92 -14.15 17.30 -8.71
N PRO A 93 -14.57 18.43 -8.12
CA PRO A 93 -13.66 19.44 -7.58
C PRO A 93 -12.99 19.01 -6.27
N ALA A 94 -13.66 18.21 -5.44
CA ALA A 94 -13.16 17.78 -4.14
C ALA A 94 -13.12 16.25 -4.05
N TYR A 95 -11.93 15.70 -3.84
CA TYR A 95 -11.69 14.26 -3.75
C TYR A 95 -10.48 13.97 -2.87
N GLU A 96 -10.43 12.75 -2.34
CA GLU A 96 -9.31 12.19 -1.60
C GLU A 96 -8.88 10.87 -2.21
N ILE A 97 -7.64 10.76 -2.68
CA ILE A 97 -7.05 9.48 -3.09
C ILE A 97 -6.70 8.70 -1.83
N TYR A 98 -7.51 7.69 -1.51
CA TYR A 98 -7.36 6.87 -0.31
C TYR A 98 -6.32 5.75 -0.49
N SER A 99 -6.29 5.13 -1.66
CA SER A 99 -5.32 4.08 -2.01
C SER A 99 -4.92 4.15 -3.48
N ILE A 100 -4.15 3.16 -3.96
CA ILE A 100 -3.79 3.04 -5.38
C ILE A 100 -4.99 2.73 -6.28
N ASP A 101 -6.09 2.25 -5.70
CA ASP A 101 -7.29 1.77 -6.42
C ASP A 101 -8.61 2.36 -5.89
N GLU A 102 -8.57 3.20 -4.84
CA GLU A 102 -9.75 3.80 -4.23
C GLU A 102 -9.62 5.31 -4.03
N ALA A 103 -10.71 6.04 -4.25
CA ALA A 103 -10.83 7.45 -3.92
C ALA A 103 -12.22 7.78 -3.36
N PHE A 104 -12.27 8.68 -2.38
CA PHE A 104 -13.50 9.29 -1.91
C PHE A 104 -13.75 10.60 -2.64
N LEU A 105 -15.00 10.84 -3.04
CA LEU A 105 -15.42 11.98 -3.83
C LEU A 105 -16.52 12.75 -3.10
N ASP A 106 -16.48 14.07 -3.18
CA ASP A 106 -17.58 14.91 -2.70
C ASP A 106 -18.69 14.99 -3.73
N PHE A 107 -19.83 14.41 -3.40
CA PHE A 107 -21.02 14.43 -4.24
C PHE A 107 -22.06 15.47 -3.82
N ARG A 108 -21.69 16.40 -2.93
CA ARG A 108 -22.58 17.51 -2.58
C ARG A 108 -22.81 18.40 -3.80
N GLY A 109 -24.05 18.79 -4.04
CA GLY A 109 -24.42 19.64 -5.17
C GLY A 109 -24.62 18.93 -6.51
N ILE A 110 -24.38 17.61 -6.61
CA ILE A 110 -24.70 16.84 -7.81
C ILE A 110 -26.21 16.56 -7.83
N LYS A 111 -26.92 17.01 -8.89
CA LYS A 111 -28.38 16.89 -9.00
C LYS A 111 -28.85 15.44 -9.04
N ASP A 112 -28.19 14.61 -9.84
CA ASP A 112 -28.46 13.17 -9.94
C ASP A 112 -27.17 12.37 -9.67
N PRO A 113 -26.91 12.01 -8.41
CA PRO A 113 -25.70 11.28 -8.04
C PRO A 113 -25.57 9.91 -8.71
N TYR A 114 -26.69 9.23 -8.95
CA TYR A 114 -26.67 7.91 -9.57
C TYR A 114 -26.31 7.98 -11.05
N ALA A 115 -27.01 8.81 -11.83
CA ALA A 115 -26.72 8.99 -13.26
C ALA A 115 -25.29 9.49 -13.49
N PHE A 116 -24.83 10.44 -12.65
CA PHE A 116 -23.45 10.91 -12.70
C PHE A 116 -22.44 9.80 -12.46
N ALA A 117 -22.66 8.95 -11.46
CA ALA A 117 -21.77 7.82 -11.16
C ALA A 117 -21.74 6.80 -12.30
N VAL A 118 -22.87 6.47 -12.91
CA VAL A 118 -22.95 5.60 -14.09
C VAL A 118 -22.16 6.20 -15.26
N HIS A 119 -22.30 7.50 -15.51
CA HIS A 119 -21.54 8.20 -16.55
C HIS A 119 -20.03 8.15 -16.26
N LEU A 120 -19.60 8.50 -15.04
CA LEU A 120 -18.21 8.49 -14.64
C LEU A 120 -17.58 7.08 -14.78
N ARG A 121 -18.31 6.04 -14.34
CA ARG A 121 -17.89 4.64 -14.50
C ARG A 121 -17.66 4.27 -15.96
N ARG A 122 -18.58 4.62 -16.85
CA ARG A 122 -18.48 4.38 -18.29
C ARG A 122 -17.26 5.09 -18.87
N LYS A 123 -17.08 6.37 -18.54
CA LYS A 123 -15.96 7.19 -19.01
C LYS A 123 -14.60 6.63 -18.58
N VAL A 124 -14.44 6.25 -17.30
CA VAL A 124 -13.20 5.64 -16.82
C VAL A 124 -12.91 4.33 -17.55
N LYS A 125 -13.89 3.44 -17.68
CA LYS A 125 -13.71 2.17 -18.41
C LYS A 125 -13.34 2.40 -19.88
N GLN A 126 -14.01 3.33 -20.56
CA GLN A 126 -13.75 3.66 -21.97
C GLN A 126 -12.32 4.18 -22.19
N TRP A 127 -11.83 5.05 -21.29
CA TRP A 127 -10.54 5.73 -21.48
C TRP A 127 -9.34 4.97 -20.93
N THR A 128 -9.54 4.07 -19.97
CA THR A 128 -8.44 3.35 -19.31
C THR A 128 -8.53 1.84 -19.44
N GLY A 129 -9.67 1.30 -19.84
CA GLY A 129 -9.94 -0.15 -19.80
C GLY A 129 -10.23 -0.68 -18.39
N ILE A 130 -10.09 0.14 -17.34
CA ILE A 130 -10.24 -0.30 -15.94
C ILE A 130 -11.71 -0.24 -15.52
N PRO A 131 -12.32 -1.35 -15.12
CA PRO A 131 -13.66 -1.35 -14.54
C PRO A 131 -13.61 -0.80 -13.12
N ILE A 132 -14.51 0.14 -12.81
CA ILE A 132 -14.67 0.68 -11.47
C ILE A 132 -16.06 0.38 -10.92
N SER A 133 -16.20 0.36 -9.60
CA SER A 133 -17.49 0.37 -8.89
C SER A 133 -17.61 1.65 -8.06
N ILE A 134 -18.82 2.17 -7.94
CA ILE A 134 -19.09 3.43 -7.23
C ILE A 134 -20.17 3.21 -6.18
N GLY A 135 -19.83 3.44 -4.91
CA GLY A 135 -20.78 3.40 -3.80
C GLY A 135 -21.02 4.79 -3.25
N ILE A 136 -22.28 5.22 -3.17
CA ILE A 136 -22.68 6.57 -2.77
C ILE A 136 -23.52 6.49 -1.50
N SER A 137 -23.20 7.31 -0.47
CA SER A 137 -24.01 7.42 0.73
C SER A 137 -23.66 8.70 1.53
N TYR A 138 -24.16 8.80 2.76
CA TYR A 138 -24.01 9.98 3.62
C TYR A 138 -22.60 10.19 4.17
N THR A 139 -21.86 9.09 4.40
CA THR A 139 -20.57 9.07 5.09
C THR A 139 -19.56 8.21 4.36
N LYS A 140 -18.27 8.34 4.67
CA LYS A 140 -17.21 7.49 4.09
C LYS A 140 -17.43 6.01 4.41
N THR A 141 -17.80 5.68 5.65
CA THR A 141 -18.03 4.28 6.05
C THR A 141 -19.23 3.68 5.31
N LEU A 142 -20.32 4.42 5.17
CA LEU A 142 -21.49 3.96 4.41
C LEU A 142 -21.22 3.90 2.90
N SER A 143 -20.40 4.80 2.34
CA SER A 143 -20.03 4.70 0.93
C SER A 143 -19.18 3.45 0.65
N LYS A 144 -18.38 2.97 1.61
CA LYS A 144 -17.71 1.67 1.50
C LYS A 144 -18.69 0.50 1.55
N VAL A 145 -19.74 0.57 2.36
CA VAL A 145 -20.83 -0.43 2.35
C VAL A 145 -21.54 -0.41 1.00
N ALA A 146 -21.87 0.79 0.48
CA ALA A 146 -22.44 0.93 -0.86
C ALA A 146 -21.52 0.38 -1.95
N GLY A 147 -20.20 0.63 -1.86
CA GLY A 147 -19.19 0.08 -2.77
C GLY A 147 -19.13 -1.45 -2.76
N TYR A 148 -19.26 -2.07 -1.57
CA TYR A 148 -19.36 -3.54 -1.47
C TYR A 148 -20.59 -4.08 -2.21
N LEU A 149 -21.74 -3.39 -2.13
CA LEU A 149 -22.94 -3.78 -2.87
C LEU A 149 -22.82 -3.48 -4.37
N ALA A 150 -22.22 -2.33 -4.74
CA ALA A 150 -21.99 -1.97 -6.12
C ALA A 150 -21.15 -3.01 -6.88
N LYS A 151 -20.18 -3.65 -6.22
CA LYS A 151 -19.38 -4.74 -6.82
C LYS A 151 -20.21 -5.99 -7.17
N LYS A 152 -21.41 -6.13 -6.60
CA LYS A 152 -22.35 -7.24 -6.83
C LYS A 152 -23.49 -6.86 -7.79
N SER A 153 -23.67 -5.55 -8.05
CA SER A 153 -24.66 -5.03 -9.00
C SER A 153 -24.11 -5.09 -10.43
N PRO A 154 -24.94 -5.43 -11.42
CA PRO A 154 -24.57 -5.38 -12.84
C PRO A 154 -24.13 -3.97 -13.28
N GLU A 155 -24.82 -2.93 -12.80
CA GLU A 155 -24.50 -1.53 -13.11
C GLU A 155 -23.19 -1.08 -12.45
N GLY A 156 -22.69 -1.79 -11.41
CA GLY A 156 -21.49 -1.42 -10.67
C GLY A 156 -21.60 -0.10 -9.91
N VAL A 157 -22.84 0.36 -9.65
CA VAL A 157 -23.15 1.56 -8.88
C VAL A 157 -24.21 1.20 -7.83
N CYS A 158 -24.04 1.73 -6.61
CA CYS A 158 -25.02 1.59 -5.54
C CYS A 158 -25.18 2.93 -4.83
N TYR A 159 -26.41 3.40 -4.69
CA TYR A 159 -26.75 4.63 -4.00
C TYR A 159 -27.61 4.32 -2.77
N LEU A 160 -27.05 4.47 -1.59
CA LEU A 160 -27.72 4.25 -0.31
C LEU A 160 -28.18 5.58 0.27
N GLN A 161 -29.45 5.91 0.08
CA GLN A 161 -30.10 7.13 0.53
C GLN A 161 -31.17 6.87 1.60
N ASP A 162 -31.99 5.82 1.44
CA ASP A 162 -33.05 5.53 2.39
C ASP A 162 -32.49 4.90 3.67
N LYS A 163 -32.81 5.52 4.83
CA LYS A 163 -32.33 5.08 6.14
C LYS A 163 -32.88 3.71 6.56
N LYS A 164 -34.13 3.36 6.14
CA LYS A 164 -34.69 2.03 6.42
C LYS A 164 -33.91 0.98 5.64
N HIS A 165 -33.70 1.23 4.35
CA HIS A 165 -32.91 0.34 3.49
C HIS A 165 -31.48 0.18 4.00
N ILE A 166 -30.83 1.26 4.47
CA ILE A 166 -29.50 1.19 5.11
C ILE A 166 -29.54 0.27 6.34
N SER A 167 -30.56 0.43 7.21
CA SER A 167 -30.72 -0.42 8.41
C SER A 167 -30.85 -1.91 8.07
N ASP A 168 -31.63 -2.23 7.03
CA ASP A 168 -31.82 -3.61 6.57
C ASP A 168 -30.54 -4.22 6.02
N ILE A 169 -29.77 -3.44 5.26
CA ILE A 169 -28.44 -3.84 4.76
C ILE A 169 -27.48 -4.11 5.92
N LEU A 170 -27.42 -3.19 6.90
CA LEU A 170 -26.55 -3.34 8.06
C LEU A 170 -26.94 -4.54 8.95
N GLY A 171 -28.23 -4.93 8.95
CA GLY A 171 -28.69 -6.15 9.60
C GLY A 171 -28.15 -7.44 8.98
N ARG A 172 -27.81 -7.42 7.70
CA ARG A 172 -27.27 -8.58 6.95
C ARG A 172 -25.77 -8.48 6.70
N LEU A 173 -25.16 -7.31 6.92
CA LEU A 173 -23.72 -7.10 6.69
C LEU A 173 -22.92 -7.72 7.83
N PRO A 174 -22.05 -8.72 7.56
CA PRO A 174 -21.16 -9.27 8.56
C PRO A 174 -20.24 -8.20 9.16
N VAL A 175 -19.97 -8.28 10.46
CA VAL A 175 -19.16 -7.27 11.17
C VAL A 175 -17.74 -7.18 10.63
N ASP A 176 -17.18 -8.24 10.09
CA ASP A 176 -15.84 -8.31 9.47
C ASP A 176 -15.76 -7.66 8.07
N GLU A 177 -16.91 -7.33 7.47
CA GLU A 177 -16.96 -6.56 6.21
C GLU A 177 -17.04 -5.04 6.44
N ILE A 178 -17.13 -4.59 7.70
CA ILE A 178 -17.14 -3.17 8.02
C ILE A 178 -15.73 -2.59 7.88
N TRP A 179 -15.61 -1.48 7.16
CA TRP A 179 -14.35 -0.73 7.08
C TRP A 179 -13.84 -0.33 8.47
N GLY A 180 -12.59 -0.70 8.77
CA GLY A 180 -11.97 -0.50 10.09
C GLY A 180 -12.12 -1.69 11.05
N VAL A 181 -12.94 -2.69 10.73
CA VAL A 181 -13.03 -3.94 11.50
C VAL A 181 -12.13 -5.01 10.87
N GLY A 182 -10.86 -5.03 11.28
CA GLY A 182 -9.94 -6.09 10.86
C GLY A 182 -10.17 -7.41 11.60
N MET A 183 -9.52 -8.48 11.16
CA MET A 183 -9.69 -9.85 11.70
C MET A 183 -9.65 -9.92 13.24
N ARG A 184 -8.74 -9.18 13.89
CA ARG A 184 -8.63 -9.17 15.36
C ARG A 184 -9.88 -8.61 16.04
N TYR A 185 -10.40 -7.50 15.53
CA TYR A 185 -11.64 -6.92 16.02
C TYR A 185 -12.84 -7.81 15.71
N ALA A 186 -12.91 -8.37 14.51
CA ALA A 186 -13.98 -9.29 14.13
C ALA A 186 -14.08 -10.51 15.07
N ILE A 187 -12.95 -11.18 15.35
CA ILE A 187 -12.91 -12.30 16.30
C ILE A 187 -13.36 -11.84 17.69
N LYS A 188 -12.90 -10.67 18.15
CA LYS A 188 -13.24 -10.14 19.45
C LYS A 188 -14.73 -9.80 19.54
N LEU A 189 -15.31 -9.11 18.57
CA LEU A 189 -16.71 -8.74 18.50
C LEU A 189 -17.63 -9.98 18.46
N LYS A 190 -17.28 -10.97 17.62
CA LYS A 190 -18.03 -12.22 17.52
C LYS A 190 -18.07 -13.00 18.84
N LYS A 191 -17.04 -12.92 19.71
CA LYS A 191 -17.07 -13.49 21.07
C LYS A 191 -18.08 -12.83 21.99
N TYR A 192 -18.47 -11.58 21.72
CA TYR A 192 -19.53 -10.87 22.45
C TYR A 192 -20.89 -10.95 21.75
N GLY A 193 -21.09 -11.88 20.80
CA GLY A 193 -22.35 -12.06 20.08
C GLY A 193 -22.61 -11.01 18.99
N ILE A 194 -21.63 -10.15 18.66
CA ILE A 194 -21.77 -9.12 17.64
C ILE A 194 -21.34 -9.70 16.30
N HIS A 195 -22.29 -10.13 15.48
CA HIS A 195 -22.06 -10.79 14.21
C HIS A 195 -22.31 -9.89 13.00
N THR A 196 -23.20 -8.88 13.14
CA THR A 196 -23.59 -7.98 12.06
C THR A 196 -23.26 -6.52 12.40
N ALA A 197 -23.28 -5.68 11.37
CA ALA A 197 -23.11 -4.24 11.55
C ALA A 197 -24.22 -3.66 12.44
N LYS A 198 -25.46 -4.14 12.32
CA LYS A 198 -26.58 -3.68 13.15
C LYS A 198 -26.36 -4.02 14.63
N ASN A 199 -25.89 -5.23 14.95
CA ASN A 199 -25.57 -5.58 16.35
C ASN A 199 -24.50 -4.61 16.93
N LEU A 200 -23.54 -4.18 16.12
CA LEU A 200 -22.53 -3.21 16.56
C LEU A 200 -23.15 -1.83 16.81
N LEU A 201 -24.16 -1.41 16.04
CA LEU A 201 -24.86 -0.13 16.25
C LEU A 201 -25.70 -0.07 17.52
N GLU A 202 -26.14 -1.22 18.02
CA GLU A 202 -26.95 -1.39 19.23
C GLU A 202 -26.10 -1.37 20.50
N CYS A 203 -24.76 -1.43 20.38
CA CYS A 203 -23.85 -1.39 21.51
C CYS A 203 -23.72 0.04 22.09
N ASP A 204 -23.46 0.10 23.41
CA ASP A 204 -23.18 1.35 24.09
C ASP A 204 -21.88 2.01 23.59
N GLU A 205 -21.87 3.33 23.42
CA GLU A 205 -20.75 4.07 22.87
C GLU A 205 -19.51 4.03 23.77
N THR A 206 -19.68 3.99 25.10
CA THR A 206 -18.55 3.90 26.05
C THR A 206 -17.90 2.54 25.95
N TRP A 207 -18.70 1.49 25.79
CA TRP A 207 -18.20 0.13 25.53
C TRP A 207 -17.45 0.06 24.21
N ILE A 208 -18.00 0.62 23.09
CA ILE A 208 -17.34 0.67 21.79
C ILE A 208 -15.99 1.40 21.90
N ARG A 209 -15.96 2.54 22.57
CA ARG A 209 -14.73 3.35 22.76
C ARG A 209 -13.66 2.56 23.52
N LYS A 210 -14.04 1.84 24.58
CA LYS A 210 -13.14 0.97 25.35
C LYS A 210 -12.63 -0.23 24.50
N MET A 211 -13.48 -0.80 23.66
CA MET A 211 -13.19 -1.98 22.88
C MET A 211 -12.39 -1.70 21.62
N MET A 212 -12.71 -0.61 20.90
CA MET A 212 -12.20 -0.29 19.56
C MET A 212 -11.54 1.10 19.47
N ASN A 213 -11.34 1.79 20.59
CA ASN A 213 -10.85 3.18 20.72
C ASN A 213 -11.77 4.24 20.06
N VAL A 214 -11.29 5.49 19.98
CA VAL A 214 -12.05 6.63 19.40
C VAL A 214 -12.32 6.46 17.90
N VAL A 215 -11.43 5.81 17.17
CA VAL A 215 -11.59 5.59 15.72
C VAL A 215 -12.74 4.62 15.47
N GLY A 216 -12.84 3.55 16.26
CA GLY A 216 -13.96 2.61 16.20
C GLY A 216 -15.30 3.30 16.53
N LEU A 217 -15.34 4.16 17.54
CA LEU A 217 -16.55 4.93 17.85
C LEU A 217 -16.96 5.86 16.69
N ARG A 218 -16.00 6.59 16.09
CA ARG A 218 -16.28 7.44 14.91
C ARG A 218 -16.84 6.62 13.75
N MET A 219 -16.27 5.46 13.48
CA MET A 219 -16.74 4.53 12.45
C MET A 219 -18.19 4.08 12.71
N VAL A 220 -18.54 3.74 13.95
CA VAL A 220 -19.92 3.35 14.32
C VAL A 220 -20.88 4.53 14.14
N ARG A 221 -20.49 5.74 14.52
CA ARG A 221 -21.32 6.94 14.28
C ARG A 221 -21.53 7.21 12.80
N GLU A 222 -20.52 6.96 11.94
CA GLU A 222 -20.68 7.07 10.49
C GLU A 222 -21.68 6.06 9.92
N LEU A 223 -21.75 4.85 10.46
CA LEU A 223 -22.79 3.89 10.12
C LEU A 223 -24.20 4.35 10.55
N LYS A 224 -24.30 5.24 11.56
CA LYS A 224 -25.54 5.93 11.96
C LYS A 224 -25.84 7.18 11.13
N CYS A 225 -25.21 7.35 9.97
CA CYS A 225 -25.29 8.51 9.08
C CYS A 225 -24.77 9.83 9.69
N ILE A 226 -23.93 9.81 10.72
CA ILE A 226 -23.32 10.99 11.35
C ILE A 226 -21.89 11.13 10.82
N PRO A 227 -21.57 12.15 9.99
CA PRO A 227 -20.23 12.32 9.43
C PRO A 227 -19.16 12.59 10.49
N HIS A 228 -18.07 11.83 10.46
CA HIS A 228 -16.92 12.01 11.36
C HIS A 228 -15.57 12.01 10.64
N PHE A 229 -15.51 11.50 9.41
CA PHE A 229 -14.31 11.52 8.57
C PHE A 229 -14.54 12.51 7.43
N SER A 230 -13.90 13.67 7.50
CA SER A 230 -13.86 14.64 6.39
C SER A 230 -12.99 14.10 5.24
N LEU A 231 -13.15 14.67 4.05
CA LEU A 231 -12.19 14.46 2.97
C LEU A 231 -10.87 15.13 3.37
N GLU A 232 -9.77 14.38 3.27
CA GLU A 232 -8.43 14.93 3.47
C GLU A 232 -7.97 15.61 2.19
N GLU A 233 -7.91 16.92 2.21
CA GLU A 233 -7.37 17.72 1.10
C GLU A 233 -5.85 17.73 1.15
N GLY A 234 -5.22 17.25 0.06
CA GLY A 234 -3.78 17.23 -0.07
C GLY A 234 -3.11 16.03 0.60
N ARG A 235 -1.81 15.90 0.33
CA ARG A 235 -1.00 14.81 0.85
C ARG A 235 -0.36 15.21 2.17
N SER A 236 -0.80 14.64 3.27
CA SER A 236 -0.14 14.85 4.56
C SER A 236 1.31 14.36 4.52
N MET A 237 2.20 15.05 5.24
CA MET A 237 3.59 14.64 5.37
C MET A 237 3.69 13.24 5.98
N LYS A 238 4.55 12.41 5.43
CA LYS A 238 4.79 11.07 5.94
C LYS A 238 5.35 11.12 7.37
N LYS A 239 4.79 10.36 8.29
CA LYS A 239 5.27 10.25 9.68
C LYS A 239 6.53 9.38 9.79
N SER A 240 6.72 8.45 8.85
CA SER A 240 7.89 7.58 8.77
C SER A 240 8.14 7.10 7.34
N ILE A 241 9.39 6.76 7.03
CA ILE A 241 9.81 6.15 5.77
C ILE A 241 10.54 4.86 6.08
N CYS A 242 10.02 3.73 5.59
CA CYS A 242 10.63 2.43 5.79
C CYS A 242 11.06 1.80 4.45
N THR A 243 12.23 1.19 4.45
CA THR A 243 12.67 0.27 3.40
C THR A 243 13.06 -1.05 4.04
N SER A 244 12.36 -2.11 3.68
CA SER A 244 12.61 -3.46 4.20
C SER A 244 12.43 -4.51 3.12
N ARG A 245 13.08 -5.65 3.29
CA ARG A 245 12.94 -6.79 2.37
C ARG A 245 12.93 -8.11 3.11
N SER A 246 12.10 -9.03 2.62
CA SER A 246 12.21 -10.46 2.94
C SER A 246 13.15 -11.10 1.93
N PHE A 247 14.14 -11.81 2.42
CA PHE A 247 15.14 -12.47 1.59
C PHE A 247 14.59 -13.80 1.04
N SER A 248 14.83 -14.10 -0.22
CA SER A 248 14.51 -15.43 -0.79
C SER A 248 15.32 -16.51 -0.12
N VAL A 249 16.64 -16.32 -0.02
CA VAL A 249 17.58 -17.13 0.77
C VAL A 249 17.88 -16.37 2.05
N GLU A 250 17.78 -17.04 3.20
CA GLU A 250 18.06 -16.46 4.51
C GLU A 250 19.55 -16.07 4.62
N ILE A 251 19.85 -15.00 5.32
CA ILE A 251 21.19 -14.41 5.44
C ILE A 251 21.70 -14.61 6.85
N SER A 252 22.88 -15.21 6.97
CA SER A 252 23.60 -15.40 8.24
C SER A 252 24.89 -14.60 8.33
N ASP A 253 25.40 -14.08 7.20
CA ASP A 253 26.64 -13.34 7.13
C ASP A 253 26.45 -11.86 7.49
N TYR A 254 27.32 -11.32 8.37
CA TYR A 254 27.29 -9.93 8.82
C TYR A 254 27.59 -8.94 7.68
N THR A 255 28.60 -9.25 6.87
CA THR A 255 29.06 -8.36 5.79
C THR A 255 27.92 -8.15 4.78
N ARG A 256 27.30 -9.24 4.34
CA ARG A 256 26.12 -9.18 3.48
C ARG A 256 24.94 -8.42 4.11
N MET A 257 24.68 -8.66 5.40
CA MET A 257 23.62 -7.95 6.11
C MET A 257 23.91 -6.46 6.17
N SER A 258 25.15 -6.07 6.43
CA SER A 258 25.62 -4.68 6.45
C SER A 258 25.43 -3.99 5.10
N GLU A 259 25.75 -4.66 3.98
CA GLU A 259 25.50 -4.16 2.62
C GLU A 259 24.01 -3.91 2.37
N TYR A 260 23.13 -4.83 2.77
CA TYR A 260 21.68 -4.65 2.61
C TYR A 260 21.13 -3.50 3.47
N ILE A 261 21.57 -3.39 4.73
CA ILE A 261 21.17 -2.28 5.60
C ILE A 261 21.64 -0.94 5.03
N SER A 262 22.88 -0.86 4.51
CA SER A 262 23.39 0.34 3.81
C SER A 262 22.54 0.70 2.60
N MET A 263 22.18 -0.28 1.78
CA MET A 263 21.28 -0.07 0.64
C MET A 263 19.88 0.38 1.06
N PHE A 264 19.31 -0.19 2.15
CA PHE A 264 18.00 0.22 2.65
C PHE A 264 18.04 1.64 3.22
N ALA A 265 19.10 2.00 3.93
CA ALA A 265 19.34 3.34 4.45
C ALA A 265 19.45 4.37 3.31
N SER A 266 20.23 4.06 2.26
CA SER A 266 20.34 4.90 1.06
C SER A 266 18.99 5.13 0.38
N ARG A 267 18.14 4.09 0.30
CA ARG A 267 16.79 4.22 -0.25
C ARG A 267 15.84 5.02 0.64
N CYS A 268 15.97 4.92 1.95
CA CYS A 268 15.20 5.76 2.87
C CYS A 268 15.61 7.24 2.71
N SER A 269 16.91 7.52 2.59
CA SER A 269 17.46 8.86 2.40
C SER A 269 16.97 9.50 1.09
N GLU A 270 17.02 8.77 -0.03
CA GLU A 270 16.53 9.21 -1.33
C GLU A 270 15.04 9.59 -1.26
N LYS A 271 14.20 8.73 -0.65
CA LYS A 271 12.78 9.00 -0.47
C LYS A 271 12.54 10.22 0.43
N LEU A 272 13.33 10.37 1.48
CA LEU A 272 13.21 11.48 2.43
C LEU A 272 13.54 12.82 1.75
N ARG A 273 14.60 12.87 0.95
CA ARG A 273 14.95 14.06 0.16
C ARG A 273 13.90 14.38 -0.90
N GLY A 274 13.30 13.37 -1.53
CA GLY A 274 12.17 13.55 -2.46
C GLY A 274 10.92 14.16 -1.83
N GLU A 275 10.78 14.09 -0.49
CA GLU A 275 9.71 14.75 0.27
C GLU A 275 10.18 16.11 0.84
N ALA A 276 11.37 16.62 0.45
CA ALA A 276 12.00 17.82 1.01
C ALA A 276 12.04 17.82 2.55
N ALA A 277 12.37 16.68 3.16
CA ALA A 277 12.27 16.44 4.59
C ALA A 277 13.58 15.91 5.19
N CYS A 278 13.69 16.02 6.54
CA CYS A 278 14.73 15.42 7.36
C CYS A 278 14.11 14.51 8.43
N ALA A 279 14.86 13.52 8.90
CA ALA A 279 14.43 12.62 9.97
C ALA A 279 15.19 12.88 11.27
N ARG A 280 14.50 12.75 12.39
CA ARG A 280 15.10 12.87 13.75
C ARG A 280 15.63 11.55 14.27
N SER A 281 15.08 10.43 13.82
CA SER A 281 15.41 9.10 14.34
C SER A 281 15.53 8.08 13.23
N ILE A 282 16.39 7.08 13.46
CA ILE A 282 16.53 5.89 12.65
C ILE A 282 16.34 4.65 13.50
N SER A 283 15.73 3.63 12.93
CA SER A 283 15.68 2.30 13.52
C SER A 283 16.01 1.22 12.49
N VAL A 284 16.66 0.17 12.98
CA VAL A 284 16.97 -1.03 12.21
C VAL A 284 16.31 -2.22 12.88
N PHE A 285 15.75 -3.10 12.08
CA PHE A 285 15.15 -4.35 12.53
C PHE A 285 15.55 -5.51 11.66
N MET A 286 15.61 -6.69 12.25
CA MET A 286 15.82 -7.96 11.56
C MET A 286 15.17 -9.10 12.32
N TYR A 287 14.70 -10.12 11.60
CA TYR A 287 14.14 -11.31 12.21
C TYR A 287 14.29 -12.57 11.36
N THR A 288 14.27 -13.70 12.04
CA THR A 288 14.33 -15.04 11.47
C THR A 288 13.01 -15.46 10.83
N ASN A 289 12.95 -16.63 10.24
CA ASN A 289 11.76 -17.13 9.56
C ASN A 289 10.78 -17.77 10.54
N ARG A 290 9.69 -17.07 10.87
CA ARG A 290 8.62 -17.54 11.76
C ARG A 290 7.91 -18.82 11.29
N PHE A 291 8.01 -19.14 10.00
CA PHE A 291 7.39 -20.33 9.42
C PHE A 291 8.28 -21.58 9.50
N LYS A 292 9.47 -21.47 10.10
CA LYS A 292 10.36 -22.57 10.42
C LYS A 292 10.41 -22.80 11.93
N PRO A 293 9.40 -23.46 12.56
CA PRO A 293 9.28 -23.53 14.01
C PRO A 293 10.45 -24.28 14.68
N LYS A 294 11.09 -25.21 13.95
CA LYS A 294 12.27 -25.94 14.44
C LYS A 294 13.58 -25.15 14.40
N ALA A 295 13.63 -24.00 13.67
CA ALA A 295 14.80 -23.15 13.62
C ALA A 295 14.83 -22.22 14.84
N ARG A 296 16.04 -21.86 15.30
CA ARG A 296 16.22 -20.85 16.35
C ARG A 296 15.59 -19.53 15.93
N GLN A 297 14.70 -18.99 16.78
CA GLN A 297 13.98 -17.76 16.50
C GLN A 297 14.65 -16.57 17.18
N TYR A 298 14.77 -15.47 16.42
CA TYR A 298 15.30 -14.20 16.91
C TYR A 298 14.62 -13.02 16.21
N SER A 299 14.41 -11.95 16.97
CA SER A 299 13.93 -10.68 16.46
C SER A 299 14.71 -9.55 17.14
N GLY A 300 15.52 -8.84 16.37
CA GLY A 300 16.29 -7.69 16.82
C GLY A 300 15.67 -6.38 16.33
N TYR A 301 15.65 -5.38 17.18
CA TYR A 301 15.24 -4.00 16.89
C TYR A 301 16.10 -3.05 17.73
N PHE A 302 16.58 -1.99 17.08
CA PHE A 302 17.28 -0.91 17.78
C PHE A 302 17.02 0.42 17.08
N SER A 303 16.91 1.51 17.85
CA SER A 303 16.70 2.86 17.35
C SER A 303 17.71 3.81 17.96
N MET A 304 18.10 4.81 17.18
CA MET A 304 18.97 5.93 17.59
C MET A 304 18.42 7.22 17.03
N ASP A 305 18.63 8.30 17.76
CA ASP A 305 18.32 9.65 17.31
C ASP A 305 19.54 10.29 16.65
N PHE A 306 19.29 11.11 15.64
CA PHE A 306 20.33 11.98 15.08
C PHE A 306 20.55 13.16 16.01
N HIS A 307 21.79 13.58 16.21
CA HIS A 307 22.10 14.80 16.96
C HIS A 307 21.37 16.03 16.39
N THR A 308 21.31 16.11 15.08
CA THR A 308 20.50 17.06 14.35
C THR A 308 19.81 16.33 13.21
N ALA A 309 18.53 16.65 12.94
CA ALA A 309 17.76 15.98 11.90
C ALA A 309 18.51 15.94 10.57
N ALA A 310 18.61 14.77 9.94
CA ALA A 310 19.45 14.50 8.78
C ALA A 310 18.65 13.97 7.59
N SER A 311 19.16 14.20 6.39
CA SER A 311 18.65 13.64 5.12
C SER A 311 19.75 13.11 4.22
N ASP A 312 21.02 13.36 4.56
CA ASP A 312 22.15 12.87 3.78
C ASP A 312 22.37 11.37 3.97
N THR A 313 22.73 10.72 2.86
CA THR A 313 22.86 9.25 2.81
C THR A 313 24.00 8.73 3.68
N ILE A 314 25.09 9.51 3.82
CA ILE A 314 26.29 9.08 4.53
C ILE A 314 25.99 8.97 6.02
N THR A 315 25.45 10.03 6.62
CA THR A 315 25.07 10.08 8.04
C THR A 315 24.03 9.01 8.38
N ILE A 316 22.98 8.90 7.55
CA ILE A 316 21.92 7.90 7.77
C ILE A 316 22.48 6.49 7.68
N THR A 317 23.34 6.19 6.72
CA THR A 317 23.94 4.87 6.56
C THR A 317 24.87 4.53 7.71
N LYS A 318 25.69 5.49 8.15
CA LYS A 318 26.60 5.29 9.30
C LYS A 318 25.80 4.87 10.55
N LEU A 319 24.75 5.62 10.86
CA LEU A 319 23.93 5.33 12.04
C LEU A 319 23.13 4.02 11.88
N ALA A 320 22.70 3.69 10.66
CA ALA A 320 22.06 2.39 10.37
C ALA A 320 22.98 1.21 10.67
N ILE A 321 24.27 1.30 10.34
CA ILE A 321 25.26 0.27 10.62
C ILE A 321 25.56 0.19 12.12
N GLU A 322 25.58 1.30 12.84
CA GLU A 322 25.69 1.30 14.30
C GLU A 322 24.49 0.59 14.95
N CYS A 323 23.28 0.85 14.51
CA CYS A 323 22.10 0.13 14.95
C CYS A 323 22.20 -1.38 14.64
N LEU A 324 22.67 -1.74 13.44
CA LEU A 324 22.87 -3.15 13.06
C LEU A 324 23.83 -3.86 13.99
N LYS A 325 24.98 -3.25 14.36
CA LYS A 325 25.95 -3.82 15.29
C LYS A 325 25.33 -4.18 16.64
N LYS A 326 24.35 -3.40 17.12
CA LYS A 326 23.67 -3.64 18.40
C LYS A 326 22.72 -4.85 18.38
N ILE A 327 22.15 -5.18 17.22
CA ILE A 327 21.13 -6.23 17.10
C ILE A 327 21.60 -7.49 16.36
N TYR A 328 22.70 -7.43 15.62
CA TYR A 328 23.18 -8.61 14.92
C TYR A 328 23.71 -9.66 15.91
N ARG A 329 23.30 -10.90 15.70
CA ARG A 329 23.79 -12.08 16.44
C ARG A 329 24.24 -13.15 15.45
N SER A 330 25.47 -13.63 15.63
CA SER A 330 25.99 -14.76 14.85
C SER A 330 25.21 -16.05 15.14
N GLY A 331 25.16 -16.96 14.18
CA GLY A 331 24.48 -18.26 14.32
C GLY A 331 22.97 -18.22 14.04
N TYR A 332 22.42 -17.09 13.63
CA TYR A 332 21.01 -16.97 13.18
C TYR A 332 20.93 -16.75 11.68
N SER A 333 19.89 -17.31 11.06
CA SER A 333 19.56 -17.10 9.64
C SER A 333 18.39 -16.14 9.52
N TYR A 334 18.66 -14.92 9.06
CA TYR A 334 17.70 -13.84 8.99
C TYR A 334 16.86 -13.91 7.73
N LYS A 335 15.54 -13.84 7.89
CA LYS A 335 14.55 -13.87 6.79
C LYS A 335 14.17 -12.50 6.30
N LYS A 336 14.18 -11.50 7.18
CA LYS A 336 13.82 -10.12 6.82
C LYS A 336 14.65 -9.12 7.61
N ALA A 337 15.01 -8.02 6.97
CA ALA A 337 15.61 -6.87 7.61
C ALA A 337 15.05 -5.56 7.00
N GLY A 338 15.22 -4.45 7.71
CA GLY A 338 14.79 -3.15 7.24
C GLY A 338 15.32 -2.00 8.07
N VAL A 339 15.25 -0.81 7.44
CA VAL A 339 15.58 0.49 8.03
C VAL A 339 14.32 1.34 8.02
N THR A 340 14.04 2.05 9.11
CA THR A 340 12.94 3.01 9.21
C THR A 340 13.48 4.35 9.69
N LEU A 341 13.13 5.41 9.00
CA LEU A 341 13.33 6.80 9.42
C LEU A 341 12.03 7.32 10.02
N SER A 342 12.09 7.99 11.16
CA SER A 342 10.94 8.53 11.89
C SER A 342 11.22 9.94 12.42
N GLY A 343 10.18 10.59 12.99
CA GLY A 343 10.30 11.99 13.38
C GLY A 343 10.59 12.89 12.17
N ILE A 344 9.85 12.66 11.07
CA ILE A 344 10.04 13.40 9.82
C ILE A 344 9.54 14.82 9.99
N ILE A 345 10.39 15.78 9.63
CA ILE A 345 10.11 17.23 9.66
C ILE A 345 10.48 17.85 8.32
N PRO A 346 9.84 18.97 7.93
CA PRO A 346 10.26 19.75 6.76
C PRO A 346 11.72 20.18 6.89
N ARG A 347 12.43 20.19 5.77
CA ARG A 347 13.86 20.56 5.75
C ARG A 347 14.13 21.98 6.26
N ASN A 348 13.22 22.90 6.00
CA ASN A 348 13.29 24.29 6.46
C ASN A 348 12.96 24.48 7.96
N GLN A 349 12.53 23.42 8.66
CA GLN A 349 12.24 23.43 10.10
C GLN A 349 13.29 22.69 10.94
N VAL A 350 14.44 22.37 10.36
CA VAL A 350 15.54 21.72 11.08
C VAL A 350 16.19 22.72 12.00
N GLN A 351 16.12 22.48 13.32
CA GLN A 351 16.87 23.23 14.29
C GLN A 351 18.32 22.72 14.31
N LEU A 352 19.26 23.63 14.09
CA LEU A 352 20.68 23.35 14.14
C LEU A 352 21.16 23.28 15.59
N SER A 353 22.15 22.45 15.85
CA SER A 353 22.86 22.43 17.12
C SER A 353 24.10 23.36 17.03
N LEU A 354 24.41 24.04 18.12
CA LEU A 354 25.65 24.83 18.24
C LEU A 354 26.91 23.99 18.11
N PHE A 355 26.79 22.68 18.37
CA PHE A 355 27.88 21.72 18.31
C PHE A 355 27.93 20.95 16.99
N ASP A 356 27.10 21.34 16.00
CA ASP A 356 27.06 20.67 14.70
C ASP A 356 28.22 21.17 13.81
N SER A 357 29.26 20.38 13.68
CA SER A 357 30.44 20.65 12.87
C SER A 357 30.27 20.24 11.39
N ALA A 358 29.12 19.68 11.01
CA ALA A 358 28.90 19.19 9.66
C ALA A 358 28.66 20.32 8.65
N ASP A 359 29.43 20.32 7.57
CA ASP A 359 29.18 21.20 6.41
C ASP A 359 27.95 20.71 5.64
N ARG A 360 26.78 21.18 6.09
CA ARG A 360 25.49 20.79 5.50
C ARG A 360 25.33 21.24 4.05
N LYS A 361 25.88 22.43 3.69
CA LYS A 361 25.80 22.93 2.31
C LYS A 361 26.53 22.00 1.36
N LYS A 362 27.73 21.57 1.74
CA LYS A 362 28.51 20.61 0.95
C LYS A 362 27.83 19.24 0.88
N ALA A 363 27.30 18.74 1.99
CA ALA A 363 26.55 17.48 2.03
C ALA A 363 25.29 17.54 1.13
N ASP A 364 24.56 18.64 1.18
CA ASP A 364 23.38 18.87 0.36
C ASP A 364 23.70 18.89 -1.14
N THR A 365 24.75 19.64 -1.54
CA THR A 365 25.20 19.70 -2.94
C THR A 365 25.62 18.31 -3.45
N LEU A 366 26.35 17.55 -2.62
CA LEU A 366 26.75 16.19 -2.95
C LEU A 366 25.52 15.28 -3.15
N MET A 367 24.53 15.33 -2.25
CA MET A 367 23.32 14.52 -2.34
C MET A 367 22.44 14.89 -3.53
N GLN A 368 22.31 16.18 -3.83
CA GLN A 368 21.59 16.66 -5.03
C GLN A 368 22.25 16.15 -6.31
N THR A 369 23.58 16.22 -6.39
CA THR A 369 24.34 15.72 -7.54
C THR A 369 24.15 14.20 -7.70
N LEU A 370 24.25 13.44 -6.60
CA LEU A 370 24.04 11.99 -6.59
C LEU A 370 22.61 11.64 -7.06
N ASP A 371 21.62 12.33 -6.53
CA ASP A 371 20.21 12.10 -6.89
C ASP A 371 19.94 12.46 -8.37
N LYS A 372 20.55 13.56 -8.88
CA LYS A 372 20.44 13.97 -10.28
C LYS A 372 21.06 12.94 -11.23
N ILE A 373 22.25 12.43 -10.92
CA ILE A 373 22.91 11.39 -11.73
C ILE A 373 22.08 10.12 -11.75
N ASN A 374 21.64 9.63 -10.58
CA ASN A 374 20.83 8.43 -10.48
C ASN A 374 19.43 8.58 -11.10
N GLY A 375 18.88 9.79 -11.11
CA GLY A 375 17.62 10.10 -11.77
C GLY A 375 17.71 10.08 -13.30
N ASN A 376 18.80 10.60 -13.87
CA ASN A 376 18.97 10.76 -15.31
C ASN A 376 19.58 9.50 -15.98
N MET A 377 20.57 8.89 -15.34
CA MET A 377 21.33 7.78 -15.92
C MET A 377 20.84 6.40 -15.50
N GLY A 378 19.94 6.35 -14.56
CA GLY A 378 19.38 5.10 -14.05
C GLY A 378 19.72 4.86 -12.59
N ARG A 379 18.89 4.06 -11.95
CA ARG A 379 18.94 3.80 -10.52
C ARG A 379 20.22 3.06 -10.12
N ASP A 380 20.88 3.52 -9.04
CA ASP A 380 22.07 2.93 -8.45
C ASP A 380 23.35 2.99 -9.31
N ILE A 381 23.41 3.91 -10.29
CA ILE A 381 24.64 4.17 -11.07
C ILE A 381 25.74 4.68 -10.13
N LEU A 382 25.42 5.66 -9.27
CA LEU A 382 26.26 6.07 -8.15
C LEU A 382 25.67 5.56 -6.83
N LYS A 383 26.49 4.92 -6.02
CA LYS A 383 26.11 4.41 -4.70
C LYS A 383 27.29 4.44 -3.73
N LEU A 384 27.00 4.42 -2.43
CA LEU A 384 28.00 4.27 -1.42
C LEU A 384 28.68 2.89 -1.52
N SER A 385 29.99 2.81 -1.34
CA SER A 385 30.76 1.55 -1.33
C SER A 385 30.24 0.57 -0.27
N SER A 386 29.75 1.07 0.87
CA SER A 386 29.13 0.28 1.93
C SER A 386 27.89 -0.51 1.49
N SER A 387 27.26 -0.13 0.37
CA SER A 387 26.13 -0.87 -0.21
C SER A 387 26.54 -2.09 -1.04
N GLY A 388 27.85 -2.39 -1.13
CA GLY A 388 28.39 -3.49 -1.90
C GLY A 388 28.37 -3.24 -3.44
N ILE A 389 29.32 -3.88 -4.14
CA ILE A 389 29.47 -3.73 -5.60
C ILE A 389 28.55 -4.73 -6.33
N ASN A 390 28.53 -5.96 -5.87
CA ASN A 390 27.83 -7.09 -6.47
C ASN A 390 26.48 -7.35 -5.80
N ASN A 391 25.48 -6.49 -6.01
CA ASN A 391 24.12 -6.78 -5.58
C ASN A 391 23.50 -7.89 -6.42
N LYS A 392 23.89 -9.14 -6.16
CA LYS A 392 23.25 -10.34 -6.75
C LYS A 392 21.82 -10.55 -6.29
N TRP A 393 21.33 -9.70 -5.38
CA TRP A 393 19.97 -9.81 -4.89
C TRP A 393 19.01 -9.08 -5.83
N LYS A 394 18.38 -9.81 -6.70
CA LYS A 394 17.21 -9.36 -7.45
C LYS A 394 15.94 -9.85 -6.74
N ILE A 395 14.94 -9.00 -6.62
CA ILE A 395 13.59 -9.45 -6.25
C ILE A 395 13.20 -10.50 -7.28
N GLY A 396 12.86 -11.70 -6.86
CA GLY A 396 12.31 -12.73 -7.74
C GLY A 396 11.02 -12.19 -8.37
N LYS A 397 11.07 -11.89 -9.66
CA LYS A 397 9.95 -11.41 -10.49
C LYS A 397 10.04 -12.11 -11.83
N GLU A 398 9.81 -13.41 -11.82
CA GLU A 398 9.97 -14.24 -13.00
C GLU A 398 8.84 -14.04 -14.02
N ARG A 399 7.70 -13.49 -13.57
CA ARG A 399 6.47 -13.29 -14.36
C ARG A 399 6.10 -11.81 -14.48
N LEU A 400 7.12 -10.93 -14.49
CA LEU A 400 6.90 -9.50 -14.61
C LEU A 400 6.44 -9.16 -16.03
N SER A 401 5.31 -8.46 -16.14
CA SER A 401 4.84 -7.89 -17.39
C SER A 401 5.73 -6.72 -17.82
N PRO A 402 5.80 -6.38 -19.12
CA PRO A 402 6.45 -5.16 -19.58
C PRO A 402 5.85 -3.91 -18.96
N CYS A 403 6.65 -2.85 -18.82
CA CYS A 403 6.20 -1.56 -18.33
C CYS A 403 5.58 -0.73 -19.46
N TYR A 404 4.49 -1.21 -20.04
CA TYR A 404 3.86 -0.71 -21.27
C TYR A 404 3.65 0.80 -21.35
N THR A 405 3.48 1.47 -20.22
CA THR A 405 3.16 2.91 -20.16
C THR A 405 4.28 3.76 -19.57
N THR A 406 5.34 3.14 -19.03
CA THR A 406 6.39 3.86 -18.30
C THR A 406 7.80 3.59 -18.83
N ARG A 407 7.96 2.76 -19.87
CA ARG A 407 9.23 2.47 -20.52
C ARG A 407 9.05 2.38 -22.04
N TRP A 408 9.78 3.19 -22.79
CA TRP A 408 9.70 3.23 -24.25
C TRP A 408 9.98 1.89 -24.93
N SER A 409 10.97 1.14 -24.45
CA SER A 409 11.32 -0.19 -24.99
C SER A 409 10.22 -1.26 -24.79
N ASP A 410 9.26 -1.01 -23.91
CA ASP A 410 8.22 -1.96 -23.54
C ASP A 410 6.86 -1.61 -24.16
N ILE A 411 6.80 -0.58 -25.02
CA ILE A 411 5.57 -0.20 -25.75
C ILE A 411 5.19 -1.31 -26.72
N LEU A 412 3.88 -1.59 -26.82
CA LEU A 412 3.36 -2.58 -27.75
C LEU A 412 3.64 -2.14 -29.20
N SER A 413 4.27 -3.03 -29.97
CA SER A 413 4.47 -2.85 -31.41
C SER A 413 3.25 -3.36 -32.16
N VAL A 414 2.68 -2.55 -33.03
CA VAL A 414 1.63 -2.97 -33.96
C VAL A 414 2.32 -3.33 -35.27
N ARG A 415 2.07 -4.54 -35.76
CA ARG A 415 2.42 -4.89 -37.14
C ARG A 415 1.29 -4.41 -38.05
N VAL A 416 1.60 -3.48 -38.91
CA VAL A 416 0.69 -3.01 -39.96
C VAL A 416 0.76 -3.98 -41.13
#